data_c47f3b692dbe927e3005b2843658fe05
#
_entry.id   c47f3b692dbe927e3005b2843658fe05
#
_cell.length_a   1.000
_cell.length_b   1.000
_cell.length_c   1.000
_cell.angle_alpha   90.00
_cell.angle_beta   90.00
_cell.angle_gamma   90.00
#
_symmetry.space_group_name_H-M   'P 1'
#
loop_
_entity.id
_entity.type
_entity.pdbx_description
1 polymer ?
#
loop_
_entity_poly.entity_id
_entity_poly.type
_entity_poly.pdbx_seq_one_letter_code
_entity_poly.pdbx_strand_id
1 'polypeptide(L)'
;MLNLRPSSCSPVFLGEDGLTDKQAEMLDELMNKIKLTEKQAEKRDELIVKRDAPVELSAGAKTLIEEYVDRVVYDYYEDFSNPKTQKGWAVEDASIEIYNRLFFTDHKKLVEGDQYYELEYGILKGHPDVVDVVNKRVIDIKSSWTKKTFPKTKEKAYDIGYQWQVKTYLYILTKMTGEQWRHGEVAHVLVTTPEDIKPEWENDSLHYADNLDDNLRVTICEVELTDADIKKIEGRVEVAIKYANEYYQQLNNKNK
;
A
#
# COMPACT_ATOMS: atom_id res chain seq x y z
N MET A 1 16.86 10.68 8.18
CA MET A 1 16.03 9.67 8.86
C MET A 1 15.13 9.04 7.80
N LEU A 2 14.95 7.72 7.82
CA LEU A 2 14.14 7.01 6.80
C LEU A 2 12.66 7.36 6.99
N ASN A 3 12.00 7.83 5.93
CA ASN A 3 10.56 8.08 5.90
C ASN A 3 9.95 7.30 4.73
N LEU A 4 9.25 6.21 5.01
CA LEU A 4 8.58 5.39 4.01
C LEU A 4 7.15 5.88 3.77
N ARG A 5 6.83 6.21 2.52
CA ARG A 5 5.47 6.62 2.14
C ARG A 5 4.59 5.40 1.90
N PRO A 6 3.36 5.34 2.45
CA PRO A 6 2.43 4.24 2.20
C PRO A 6 2.21 3.94 0.72
N SER A 7 2.17 4.96 -0.13
CA SER A 7 2.00 4.81 -1.59
C SER A 7 3.15 4.09 -2.31
N SER A 8 4.33 3.96 -1.68
CA SER A 8 5.51 3.34 -2.28
C SER A 8 6.16 2.25 -1.43
N CYS A 9 5.75 2.08 -0.16
CA CYS A 9 6.41 1.14 0.77
C CYS A 9 5.99 -0.34 0.58
N SER A 10 5.07 -0.65 -0.31
CA SER A 10 4.62 -2.03 -0.51
C SER A 10 5.75 -3.05 -0.74
N PRO A 11 6.86 -2.74 -1.45
CA PRO A 11 7.97 -3.67 -1.60
C PRO A 11 8.59 -4.12 -0.27
N VAL A 12 8.53 -3.26 0.77
CA VAL A 12 9.04 -3.59 2.11
C VAL A 12 8.18 -4.68 2.77
N PHE A 13 6.87 -4.67 2.50
CA PHE A 13 5.91 -5.62 3.07
C PHE A 13 5.67 -6.85 2.18
N LEU A 14 6.13 -6.83 0.92
CA LEU A 14 6.10 -7.98 0.03
C LEU A 14 7.25 -8.93 0.38
N GLY A 15 6.98 -10.21 0.27
CA GLY A 15 7.92 -11.28 0.57
C GLY A 15 7.33 -12.27 1.57
N GLU A 16 7.88 -13.47 1.58
CA GLU A 16 7.47 -14.51 2.49
C GLU A 16 8.20 -14.34 3.83
N ASP A 17 7.43 -14.10 4.89
CA ASP A 17 7.93 -14.13 6.26
C ASP A 17 7.50 -15.44 6.90
N GLY A 18 8.44 -16.32 7.10
CA GLY A 18 8.14 -17.60 7.72
C GLY A 18 7.25 -18.49 6.86
N LEU A 19 6.25 -19.07 7.48
CA LEU A 19 5.33 -20.02 6.84
C LEU A 19 4.12 -19.31 6.23
N THR A 20 3.66 -19.80 5.08
CA THR A 20 2.30 -19.48 4.61
C THR A 20 1.25 -20.14 5.51
N ASP A 21 -0.01 -19.65 5.48
CA ASP A 21 -1.08 -20.21 6.31
C ASP A 21 -1.20 -21.75 6.16
N LYS A 22 -1.18 -22.25 4.93
CA LYS A 22 -1.19 -23.69 4.63
C LYS A 22 0.04 -24.44 5.18
N GLN A 23 1.19 -23.78 5.20
CA GLN A 23 2.41 -24.36 5.76
C GLN A 23 2.37 -24.33 7.29
N ALA A 24 1.78 -23.31 7.89
CA ALA A 24 1.57 -23.24 9.33
C ALA A 24 0.59 -24.33 9.81
N GLU A 25 -0.55 -24.49 9.13
CA GLU A 25 -1.49 -25.59 9.40
C GLU A 25 -0.83 -26.96 9.26
N MET A 26 -0.07 -27.15 8.17
CA MET A 26 0.68 -28.41 7.97
C MET A 26 1.71 -28.66 9.08
N LEU A 27 2.42 -27.62 9.52
CA LEU A 27 3.39 -27.74 10.62
C LEU A 27 2.66 -28.13 11.92
N ASP A 28 1.55 -27.49 12.24
CA ASP A 28 0.75 -27.83 13.43
C ASP A 28 0.23 -29.27 13.39
N GLU A 29 -0.25 -29.73 12.24
CA GLU A 29 -0.62 -31.15 12.07
C GLU A 29 0.55 -32.10 12.30
N LEU A 30 1.74 -31.77 11.76
CA LEU A 30 2.93 -32.59 11.92
C LEU A 30 3.46 -32.58 13.37
N MET A 31 3.37 -31.45 14.06
CA MET A 31 3.78 -31.30 15.46
C MET A 31 2.89 -32.12 16.42
N ASN A 32 1.59 -32.23 16.08
CA ASN A 32 0.60 -32.95 16.90
C ASN A 32 0.54 -34.47 16.60
N LYS A 33 1.24 -34.97 15.59
CA LYS A 33 1.28 -36.41 15.27
C LYS A 33 2.15 -37.18 16.24
N ILE A 34 1.59 -38.27 16.80
CA ILE A 34 2.30 -39.17 17.73
C ILE A 34 3.45 -39.93 17.04
N LYS A 35 3.31 -40.24 15.76
CA LYS A 35 4.31 -40.94 14.95
C LYS A 35 4.42 -40.30 13.56
N LEU A 36 5.61 -39.93 13.16
CA LEU A 36 5.91 -39.39 11.84
C LEU A 36 6.65 -40.46 11.01
N THR A 37 6.37 -40.50 9.70
CA THR A 37 7.26 -41.15 8.74
C THR A 37 8.51 -40.29 8.55
N GLU A 38 9.59 -40.88 8.04
CA GLU A 38 10.85 -40.18 7.75
C GLU A 38 10.61 -38.89 6.91
N LYS A 39 9.86 -38.99 5.80
CA LYS A 39 9.49 -37.84 4.95
C LYS A 39 8.68 -36.78 5.69
N GLN A 40 7.81 -37.17 6.63
CA GLN A 40 7.03 -36.22 7.42
C GLN A 40 7.90 -35.52 8.47
N ALA A 41 8.90 -36.24 9.04
CA ALA A 41 9.86 -35.63 9.96
C ALA A 41 10.75 -34.62 9.23
N GLU A 42 11.28 -34.97 8.05
CA GLU A 42 12.05 -34.05 7.19
C GLU A 42 11.21 -32.79 6.85
N LYS A 43 9.95 -32.97 6.44
CA LYS A 43 9.07 -31.85 6.09
C LYS A 43 8.76 -30.96 7.30
N ARG A 44 8.53 -31.53 8.47
CA ARG A 44 8.37 -30.77 9.72
C ARG A 44 9.61 -29.93 10.01
N ASP A 45 10.79 -30.52 9.92
CA ASP A 45 12.05 -29.85 10.23
C ASP A 45 12.36 -28.74 9.22
N GLU A 46 12.08 -28.97 7.93
CA GLU A 46 12.11 -27.91 6.89
C GLU A 46 11.19 -26.74 7.22
N LEU A 47 9.96 -27.02 7.65
CA LEU A 47 8.98 -25.99 8.00
C LEU A 47 9.40 -25.24 9.28
N ILE A 48 10.00 -25.93 10.26
CA ILE A 48 10.56 -25.27 11.45
C ILE A 48 11.68 -24.31 11.06
N VAL A 49 12.62 -24.75 10.23
CA VAL A 49 13.71 -23.90 9.73
C VAL A 49 13.15 -22.67 9.00
N LYS A 50 12.14 -22.86 8.14
CA LYS A 50 11.49 -21.76 7.42
C LYS A 50 10.74 -20.81 8.36
N ARG A 51 10.05 -21.33 9.40
CA ARG A 51 9.35 -20.52 10.41
C ARG A 51 10.32 -19.64 11.21
N ASP A 52 11.46 -20.19 11.57
CA ASP A 52 12.45 -19.56 12.45
C ASP A 52 13.51 -18.76 11.67
N ALA A 53 13.43 -18.78 10.32
CA ALA A 53 14.32 -17.99 9.49
C ALA A 53 14.13 -16.48 9.76
N PRO A 54 15.22 -15.70 9.83
CA PRO A 54 15.12 -14.27 10.00
C PRO A 54 14.37 -13.64 8.83
N VAL A 55 13.58 -12.61 9.13
CA VAL A 55 12.90 -11.80 8.09
C VAL A 55 13.95 -11.13 7.22
N GLU A 56 13.91 -11.36 5.92
CA GLU A 56 14.81 -10.77 4.95
C GLU A 56 14.07 -9.82 4.00
N LEU A 57 14.69 -8.67 3.73
CA LEU A 57 14.17 -7.74 2.73
C LEU A 57 14.41 -8.29 1.32
N SER A 58 13.39 -8.18 0.47
CA SER A 58 13.53 -8.45 -0.96
C SER A 58 14.52 -7.47 -1.62
N ALA A 59 15.05 -7.83 -2.80
CA ALA A 59 15.91 -6.92 -3.56
C ALA A 59 15.22 -5.57 -3.82
N GLY A 60 13.93 -5.59 -4.20
CA GLY A 60 13.16 -4.36 -4.42
C GLY A 60 12.97 -3.52 -3.15
N ALA A 61 12.81 -4.16 -2.00
CA ALA A 61 12.76 -3.44 -0.72
C ALA A 61 14.10 -2.77 -0.38
N LYS A 62 15.21 -3.47 -0.61
CA LYS A 62 16.56 -2.92 -0.39
C LYS A 62 16.80 -1.71 -1.29
N THR A 63 16.53 -1.83 -2.60
CA THR A 63 16.66 -0.71 -3.56
C THR A 63 15.82 0.49 -3.12
N LEU A 64 14.57 0.29 -2.73
CA LEU A 64 13.70 1.38 -2.25
C LEU A 64 14.30 2.08 -1.03
N ILE A 65 14.79 1.32 -0.06
CA ILE A 65 15.39 1.88 1.16
C ILE A 65 16.69 2.64 0.83
N GLU A 66 17.52 2.10 -0.04
CA GLU A 66 18.75 2.74 -0.54
C GLU A 66 18.42 4.09 -1.20
N GLU A 67 17.43 4.14 -2.10
CA GLU A 67 16.96 5.38 -2.73
C GLU A 67 16.51 6.42 -1.70
N TYR A 68 15.79 6.02 -0.65
CA TYR A 68 15.39 6.94 0.41
C TYR A 68 16.58 7.47 1.22
N VAL A 69 17.55 6.62 1.53
CA VAL A 69 18.77 7.02 2.24
C VAL A 69 19.61 7.95 1.36
N ASP A 70 19.76 7.62 0.08
CA ASP A 70 20.53 8.42 -0.87
C ASP A 70 19.94 9.82 -1.04
N ARG A 71 18.63 9.96 -1.17
CA ARG A 71 17.94 11.25 -1.23
C ARG A 71 18.26 12.13 -0.02
N VAL A 72 18.34 11.54 1.17
CA VAL A 72 18.69 12.27 2.40
C VAL A 72 20.18 12.61 2.47
N VAL A 73 21.04 11.67 2.10
CA VAL A 73 22.51 11.84 2.20
C VAL A 73 23.03 12.82 1.16
N TYR A 74 22.52 12.75 -0.06
CA TYR A 74 22.96 13.56 -1.18
C TYR A 74 22.10 14.80 -1.43
N ASP A 75 21.06 15.01 -0.60
CA ASP A 75 20.15 16.17 -0.63
C ASP A 75 19.58 16.43 -2.04
N TYR A 76 18.95 15.42 -2.63
CA TYR A 76 18.27 15.56 -3.90
C TYR A 76 16.81 15.10 -3.83
N TYR A 77 15.99 15.71 -4.67
CA TYR A 77 14.59 15.35 -4.86
C TYR A 77 14.32 15.17 -6.35
N GLU A 78 13.74 14.04 -6.71
CA GLU A 78 13.23 13.80 -8.06
C GLU A 78 11.73 14.07 -8.10
N ASP A 79 11.32 15.01 -8.94
CA ASP A 79 9.91 15.24 -9.21
C ASP A 79 9.41 14.22 -10.22
N PHE A 80 8.59 13.31 -9.75
CA PHE A 80 8.02 12.24 -10.58
C PHE A 80 6.65 12.69 -11.10
N SER A 81 6.66 13.53 -12.14
CA SER A 81 5.44 13.99 -12.81
C SER A 81 5.30 13.35 -14.18
N ASN A 82 4.19 12.65 -14.38
CA ASN A 82 3.76 12.14 -15.69
C ASN A 82 2.26 12.42 -15.88
N PRO A 83 1.72 12.38 -17.11
CA PRO A 83 0.32 12.72 -17.37
C PRO A 83 -0.70 11.95 -16.52
N LYS A 84 -0.41 10.68 -16.16
CA LYS A 84 -1.30 9.88 -15.31
C LYS A 84 -1.33 10.37 -13.88
N THR A 85 -0.16 10.73 -13.32
CA THR A 85 -0.05 11.31 -11.98
C THR A 85 -0.70 12.70 -11.94
N GLN A 86 -0.47 13.52 -12.97
CA GLN A 86 -1.09 14.84 -13.10
C GLN A 86 -2.62 14.73 -13.16
N LYS A 87 -3.15 13.79 -13.96
CA LYS A 87 -4.59 13.51 -13.94
C LYS A 87 -5.08 13.14 -12.55
N GLY A 88 -4.40 12.21 -11.88
CA GLY A 88 -4.78 11.77 -10.52
C GLY A 88 -5.02 12.98 -9.62
N TRP A 89 -4.07 13.89 -9.55
CA TRP A 89 -4.17 15.09 -8.72
C TRP A 89 -5.26 16.06 -9.18
N ALA A 90 -5.36 16.29 -10.50
CA ALA A 90 -6.31 17.26 -11.07
C ALA A 90 -7.79 16.86 -10.90
N VAL A 91 -8.08 15.55 -10.85
CA VAL A 91 -9.46 15.04 -10.80
C VAL A 91 -9.82 14.33 -9.48
N GLU A 92 -8.99 14.44 -8.46
CA GLU A 92 -9.20 13.76 -7.17
C GLU A 92 -10.52 14.21 -6.51
N ASP A 93 -10.78 15.53 -6.46
CA ASP A 93 -12.03 16.07 -5.91
C ASP A 93 -13.26 15.56 -6.69
N ALA A 94 -13.19 15.58 -8.02
CA ALA A 94 -14.27 15.06 -8.87
C ALA A 94 -14.45 13.53 -8.67
N SER A 95 -13.37 12.79 -8.40
CA SER A 95 -13.44 11.35 -8.08
C SER A 95 -14.16 11.12 -6.76
N ILE A 96 -13.85 11.92 -5.72
CA ILE A 96 -14.53 11.86 -4.42
C ILE A 96 -16.01 12.23 -4.57
N GLU A 97 -16.36 13.22 -5.38
CA GLU A 97 -17.75 13.58 -5.64
C GLU A 97 -18.56 12.45 -6.31
N ILE A 98 -17.96 11.74 -7.29
CA ILE A 98 -18.61 10.57 -7.93
C ILE A 98 -18.82 9.47 -6.90
N TYR A 99 -17.80 9.18 -6.10
CA TYR A 99 -17.89 8.23 -5.00
C TYR A 99 -19.03 8.60 -4.05
N ASN A 100 -19.09 9.85 -3.59
CA ASN A 100 -20.11 10.35 -2.67
C ASN A 100 -21.53 10.20 -3.24
N ARG A 101 -21.74 10.55 -4.51
CA ARG A 101 -23.05 10.38 -5.15
C ARG A 101 -23.50 8.93 -5.21
N LEU A 102 -22.57 8.01 -5.52
CA LEU A 102 -22.88 6.58 -5.63
C LEU A 102 -23.21 5.95 -4.28
N PHE A 103 -22.49 6.33 -3.23
CA PHE A 103 -22.62 5.71 -1.89
C PHE A 103 -23.41 6.56 -0.89
N PHE A 104 -23.96 7.69 -1.33
CA PHE A 104 -24.73 8.61 -0.48
C PHE A 104 -23.95 9.09 0.74
N THR A 105 -22.68 9.45 0.52
CA THR A 105 -21.75 9.97 1.53
C THR A 105 -21.41 11.43 1.27
N ASP A 106 -20.72 12.09 2.21
CA ASP A 106 -20.23 13.48 2.09
C ASP A 106 -18.76 13.56 2.50
N HIS A 107 -17.94 12.65 1.97
CA HIS A 107 -16.51 12.66 2.22
C HIS A 107 -15.85 13.85 1.52
N LYS A 108 -14.78 14.35 2.13
CA LYS A 108 -13.97 15.45 1.58
C LYS A 108 -12.51 15.01 1.53
N LYS A 109 -11.82 15.51 0.53
CA LYS A 109 -10.38 15.43 0.47
C LYS A 109 -9.79 16.10 1.70
N LEU A 110 -8.81 15.46 2.31
CA LEU A 110 -8.06 16.06 3.41
C LEU A 110 -7.13 17.14 2.87
N VAL A 111 -7.08 18.27 3.57
CA VAL A 111 -6.20 19.39 3.25
C VAL A 111 -5.31 19.73 4.43
N GLU A 112 -4.23 20.48 4.19
CA GLU A 112 -3.31 20.91 5.22
C GLU A 112 -4.06 21.64 6.35
N GLY A 113 -3.85 21.17 7.59
CA GLY A 113 -4.56 21.64 8.77
C GLY A 113 -5.67 20.72 9.27
N ASP A 114 -6.12 19.77 8.48
CA ASP A 114 -7.04 18.73 8.93
C ASP A 114 -6.34 17.75 9.88
N GLN A 115 -7.07 17.23 10.85
CA GLN A 115 -6.52 16.33 11.89
C GLN A 115 -5.78 15.11 11.35
N TYR A 116 -6.22 14.56 10.22
CA TYR A 116 -5.67 13.34 9.63
C TYR A 116 -4.98 13.59 8.28
N TYR A 117 -4.69 14.84 7.94
CA TYR A 117 -4.02 15.18 6.68
C TYR A 117 -2.65 14.53 6.59
N GLU A 118 -1.85 14.62 7.65
CA GLU A 118 -0.56 13.97 7.73
C GLU A 118 -0.59 12.87 8.79
N LEU A 119 -0.42 11.63 8.37
CA LEU A 119 -0.30 10.47 9.25
C LEU A 119 1.16 10.10 9.41
N GLU A 120 1.62 9.96 10.67
CA GLU A 120 3.00 9.59 10.96
C GLU A 120 3.07 8.65 12.16
N TYR A 121 3.78 7.53 11.97
CA TYR A 121 4.17 6.64 13.06
C TYR A 121 5.51 5.94 12.75
N GLY A 122 6.52 6.22 13.56
CA GLY A 122 7.87 5.70 13.36
C GLY A 122 8.49 6.23 12.06
N ILE A 123 8.79 5.32 11.13
CA ILE A 123 9.33 5.66 9.80
C ILE A 123 8.26 5.74 8.72
N LEU A 124 7.01 5.49 9.06
CA LEU A 124 5.89 5.51 8.11
C LEU A 124 5.22 6.88 8.16
N LYS A 125 5.14 7.55 7.00
CA LYS A 125 4.55 8.88 6.89
C LYS A 125 3.85 9.07 5.55
N GLY A 126 2.63 9.64 5.55
CA GLY A 126 1.90 9.91 4.33
C GLY A 126 0.57 10.62 4.52
N HIS A 127 -0.07 10.89 3.38
CA HIS A 127 -1.33 11.62 3.30
C HIS A 127 -2.38 10.69 2.67
N PRO A 128 -3.39 10.23 3.43
CA PRO A 128 -4.52 9.51 2.87
C PRO A 128 -5.46 10.48 2.12
N ASP A 129 -6.16 9.98 1.10
CA ASP A 129 -7.10 10.82 0.35
C ASP A 129 -8.35 11.15 1.20
N VAL A 130 -8.92 10.13 1.85
CA VAL A 130 -10.11 10.27 2.71
C VAL A 130 -9.97 9.42 3.98
N VAL A 131 -10.30 10.01 5.12
CA VAL A 131 -10.44 9.31 6.41
C VAL A 131 -11.88 9.46 6.91
N ASP A 132 -12.63 8.38 6.90
CA ASP A 132 -13.95 8.30 7.50
C ASP A 132 -13.83 7.97 8.99
N VAL A 133 -13.83 9.01 9.82
CA VAL A 133 -13.64 8.90 11.26
C VAL A 133 -14.81 8.18 11.93
N VAL A 134 -16.03 8.34 11.41
CA VAL A 134 -17.25 7.76 11.99
C VAL A 134 -17.23 6.24 11.86
N ASN A 135 -16.86 5.74 10.69
CA ASN A 135 -16.82 4.31 10.39
C ASN A 135 -15.41 3.71 10.56
N LYS A 136 -14.41 4.52 10.96
CA LYS A 136 -13.00 4.12 11.13
C LYS A 136 -12.44 3.44 9.88
N ARG A 137 -12.60 4.10 8.73
CA ARG A 137 -12.20 3.62 7.42
C ARG A 137 -11.22 4.59 6.74
N VAL A 138 -10.35 4.04 5.91
CA VAL A 138 -9.56 4.80 4.95
C VAL A 138 -10.05 4.46 3.54
N ILE A 139 -10.27 5.49 2.73
CA ILE A 139 -10.65 5.35 1.32
C ILE A 139 -9.52 5.96 0.49
N ASP A 140 -8.88 5.12 -0.29
CA ASP A 140 -7.80 5.51 -1.19
C ASP A 140 -8.36 5.61 -2.62
N ILE A 141 -8.29 6.79 -3.21
CA ILE A 141 -8.90 7.11 -4.50
C ILE A 141 -7.89 6.90 -5.62
N LYS A 142 -8.25 6.08 -6.60
CA LYS A 142 -7.42 5.81 -7.78
C LYS A 142 -8.14 6.24 -9.05
N SER A 143 -7.85 7.45 -9.51
CA SER A 143 -8.42 7.99 -10.76
C SER A 143 -7.83 7.28 -11.97
N SER A 144 -8.67 6.51 -12.67
CA SER A 144 -8.22 5.71 -13.83
C SER A 144 -7.89 6.59 -15.04
N TRP A 145 -6.80 6.26 -15.75
CA TRP A 145 -6.35 7.03 -16.90
C TRP A 145 -7.39 7.11 -18.02
N THR A 146 -7.96 5.95 -18.42
CA THR A 146 -8.94 5.85 -19.51
C THR A 146 -9.99 4.80 -19.21
N LYS A 147 -11.07 4.77 -20.01
CA LYS A 147 -12.06 3.67 -20.02
C LYS A 147 -11.42 2.29 -20.25
N LYS A 148 -10.30 2.24 -20.96
CA LYS A 148 -9.58 0.99 -21.26
C LYS A 148 -8.83 0.47 -20.02
N THR A 149 -8.20 1.37 -19.26
CA THR A 149 -7.41 1.04 -18.07
C THR A 149 -8.26 0.93 -16.80
N PHE A 150 -9.49 1.43 -16.81
CA PHE A 150 -10.41 1.31 -15.68
C PHE A 150 -10.72 -0.16 -15.37
N PRO A 151 -10.51 -0.63 -14.13
CA PRO A 151 -10.84 -1.98 -13.72
C PRO A 151 -12.35 -2.14 -13.55
N LYS A 152 -12.98 -2.98 -14.40
CA LYS A 152 -14.43 -3.13 -14.45
C LYS A 152 -14.99 -4.20 -13.50
N THR A 153 -14.12 -4.88 -12.77
CA THR A 153 -14.50 -5.88 -11.77
C THR A 153 -13.56 -5.81 -10.56
N LYS A 154 -14.01 -6.30 -9.41
CA LYS A 154 -13.21 -6.32 -8.17
C LYS A 154 -11.90 -7.08 -8.34
N GLU A 155 -11.88 -8.17 -9.07
CA GLU A 155 -10.69 -8.97 -9.34
C GLU A 155 -9.64 -8.20 -10.16
N LYS A 156 -10.11 -7.36 -11.11
CA LYS A 156 -9.23 -6.49 -11.89
C LYS A 156 -8.78 -5.24 -11.14
N ALA A 157 -9.55 -4.84 -10.14
CA ALA A 157 -9.22 -3.71 -9.27
C ALA A 157 -8.20 -4.09 -8.18
N TYR A 158 -8.04 -5.38 -7.91
CA TYR A 158 -7.09 -5.83 -6.91
C TYR A 158 -5.65 -5.54 -7.33
N ASP A 159 -4.96 -4.77 -6.53
CA ASP A 159 -3.52 -4.50 -6.64
C ASP A 159 -2.88 -4.62 -5.27
N ILE A 160 -1.90 -5.50 -5.14
CA ILE A 160 -1.25 -5.77 -3.85
C ILE A 160 -0.53 -4.54 -3.28
N GLY A 161 -0.02 -3.65 -4.13
CA GLY A 161 0.61 -2.41 -3.70
C GLY A 161 -0.40 -1.46 -3.06
N TYR A 162 -1.57 -1.29 -3.69
CA TYR A 162 -2.65 -0.47 -3.12
C TYR A 162 -3.23 -1.08 -1.84
N GLN A 163 -3.33 -2.42 -1.76
CA GLN A 163 -3.72 -3.10 -0.53
C GLN A 163 -2.78 -2.73 0.63
N TRP A 164 -1.46 -2.81 0.42
CA TRP A 164 -0.47 -2.45 1.43
C TRP A 164 -0.45 -0.95 1.72
N GLN A 165 -0.74 -0.09 0.75
CA GLN A 165 -0.90 1.34 0.98
C GLN A 165 -2.00 1.61 2.02
N VAL A 166 -3.21 1.09 1.80
CA VAL A 166 -4.35 1.26 2.71
C VAL A 166 -4.09 0.59 4.05
N LYS A 167 -3.57 -0.64 4.09
CA LYS A 167 -3.17 -1.32 5.33
C LYS A 167 -2.18 -0.49 6.15
N THR A 168 -1.25 0.17 5.50
CA THR A 168 -0.26 1.02 6.18
C THR A 168 -0.93 2.25 6.80
N TYR A 169 -1.84 2.91 6.11
CA TYR A 169 -2.62 4.01 6.70
C TYR A 169 -3.45 3.56 7.89
N LEU A 170 -4.15 2.44 7.80
CA LEU A 170 -4.93 1.86 8.90
C LEU A 170 -4.04 1.51 10.11
N TYR A 171 -2.85 0.98 9.85
CA TYR A 171 -1.86 0.71 10.89
C TYR A 171 -1.41 2.00 11.59
N ILE A 172 -1.04 3.04 10.84
CA ILE A 172 -0.62 4.32 11.40
C ILE A 172 -1.75 4.91 12.25
N LEU A 173 -2.99 4.96 11.74
CA LEU A 173 -4.16 5.45 12.47
C LEU A 173 -4.40 4.65 13.77
N THR A 174 -4.29 3.32 13.71
CA THR A 174 -4.40 2.47 14.90
C THR A 174 -3.37 2.85 15.97
N LYS A 175 -2.12 3.12 15.56
CA LYS A 175 -1.05 3.49 16.49
C LYS A 175 -1.19 4.93 17.00
N MET A 176 -1.61 5.87 16.16
CA MET A 176 -1.79 7.28 16.53
C MET A 176 -2.95 7.50 17.49
N THR A 177 -4.07 6.80 17.25
CA THR A 177 -5.31 7.04 18.00
C THR A 177 -5.51 6.08 19.18
N GLY A 178 -4.83 4.94 19.19
CA GLY A 178 -5.07 3.83 20.13
C GLY A 178 -6.38 3.08 19.86
N GLU A 179 -7.10 3.41 18.79
CA GLU A 179 -8.33 2.76 18.37
C GLU A 179 -8.07 1.74 17.27
N GLN A 180 -8.99 0.79 17.08
CA GLN A 180 -8.86 -0.21 16.02
C GLN A 180 -9.38 0.34 14.69
N TRP A 181 -8.48 0.55 13.75
CA TRP A 181 -8.76 0.88 12.36
C TRP A 181 -8.48 -0.36 11.51
N ARG A 182 -9.51 -1.09 11.12
CA ARG A 182 -9.37 -2.42 10.49
C ARG A 182 -9.83 -2.46 9.04
N HIS A 183 -10.66 -1.53 8.63
CA HIS A 183 -11.30 -1.57 7.32
C HIS A 183 -10.96 -0.34 6.49
N GLY A 184 -10.75 -0.57 5.22
CA GLY A 184 -10.54 0.47 4.24
C GLY A 184 -10.89 -0.03 2.85
N GLU A 185 -10.66 0.78 1.87
CA GLU A 185 -10.90 0.41 0.48
C GLU A 185 -10.03 1.20 -0.49
N VAL A 186 -9.80 0.58 -1.64
CA VAL A 186 -9.28 1.25 -2.83
C VAL A 186 -10.46 1.49 -3.76
N ALA A 187 -10.76 2.74 -4.02
CA ALA A 187 -11.84 3.17 -4.91
C ALA A 187 -11.26 3.59 -6.27
N HIS A 188 -11.35 2.72 -7.25
CA HIS A 188 -11.04 3.08 -8.63
C HIS A 188 -12.17 3.88 -9.22
N VAL A 189 -11.88 5.10 -9.67
CA VAL A 189 -12.89 6.02 -10.23
C VAL A 189 -12.50 6.42 -11.65
N LEU A 190 -13.47 6.38 -12.56
CA LEU A 190 -13.32 6.80 -13.93
C LEU A 190 -13.88 8.23 -14.10
N VAL A 191 -12.99 9.19 -14.26
CA VAL A 191 -13.29 10.61 -14.48
C VAL A 191 -12.78 11.02 -15.84
N THR A 192 -13.49 11.96 -16.48
CA THR A 192 -13.02 12.60 -17.72
C THR A 192 -11.63 13.21 -17.51
N THR A 193 -10.71 12.95 -18.43
CA THR A 193 -9.37 13.53 -18.36
C THR A 193 -9.43 15.00 -18.81
N PRO A 194 -8.86 15.95 -18.03
CA PRO A 194 -8.73 17.33 -18.46
C PRO A 194 -7.98 17.44 -19.80
N GLU A 195 -8.45 18.37 -20.66
CA GLU A 195 -7.92 18.53 -22.03
C GLU A 195 -6.44 18.91 -22.05
N ASP A 196 -5.98 19.68 -21.09
CA ASP A 196 -4.58 20.12 -20.93
C ASP A 196 -3.63 19.01 -20.48
N ILE A 197 -4.18 17.90 -19.98
CA ILE A 197 -3.41 16.72 -19.52
C ILE A 197 -3.45 15.58 -20.56
N LYS A 198 -4.53 15.55 -21.36
CA LYS A 198 -4.72 14.51 -22.36
C LYS A 198 -3.75 14.70 -23.54
N PRO A 199 -2.99 13.66 -23.93
CA PRO A 199 -2.17 13.72 -25.13
C PRO A 199 -3.02 13.87 -26.41
N GLU A 200 -2.63 14.76 -27.31
CA GLU A 200 -3.36 15.04 -28.56
C GLU A 200 -3.56 13.82 -29.47
N TRP A 201 -2.63 12.82 -29.38
CA TRP A 201 -2.71 11.59 -30.19
C TRP A 201 -3.63 10.52 -29.59
N GLU A 202 -4.11 10.67 -28.34
CA GLU A 202 -5.01 9.70 -27.73
C GLU A 202 -6.47 9.99 -28.13
N ASN A 203 -7.25 8.91 -28.30
CA ASN A 203 -8.64 9.01 -28.71
C ASN A 203 -9.51 9.59 -27.56
N ASP A 204 -10.18 10.69 -27.83
CA ASP A 204 -11.06 11.40 -26.89
C ASP A 204 -12.12 10.49 -26.25
N SER A 205 -12.68 9.55 -27.04
CA SER A 205 -13.70 8.63 -26.53
C SER A 205 -13.22 7.72 -25.39
N LEU A 206 -11.92 7.52 -25.26
CA LEU A 206 -11.32 6.76 -24.15
C LEU A 206 -11.26 7.59 -22.86
N HIS A 207 -11.15 8.89 -22.99
CA HIS A 207 -10.95 9.83 -21.89
C HIS A 207 -12.23 10.48 -21.37
N TYR A 208 -13.27 10.57 -22.20
CA TYR A 208 -14.53 11.18 -21.83
C TYR A 208 -15.46 10.20 -21.12
N ALA A 209 -15.80 10.45 -19.86
CA ALA A 209 -16.59 9.57 -19.01
C ALA A 209 -17.90 10.16 -18.49
N ASP A 210 -18.18 11.45 -18.73
CA ASP A 210 -19.32 12.14 -18.10
C ASP A 210 -20.70 11.70 -18.65
N ASN A 211 -20.71 10.94 -19.74
CA ASN A 211 -21.93 10.31 -20.29
C ASN A 211 -22.25 8.93 -19.68
N LEU A 212 -21.47 8.49 -18.68
CA LEU A 212 -21.69 7.21 -18.01
C LEU A 212 -22.35 7.42 -16.64
N ASP A 213 -23.24 6.49 -16.28
CA ASP A 213 -23.81 6.46 -14.94
C ASP A 213 -22.71 6.18 -13.89
N ASP A 214 -22.84 6.73 -12.69
CA ASP A 214 -21.83 6.63 -11.64
C ASP A 214 -21.52 5.17 -11.24
N ASN A 215 -22.50 4.25 -11.30
CA ASN A 215 -22.31 2.82 -11.05
C ASN A 215 -21.39 2.12 -12.08
N LEU A 216 -21.18 2.72 -13.26
CA LEU A 216 -20.24 2.23 -14.27
C LEU A 216 -18.86 2.87 -14.16
N ARG A 217 -18.71 3.85 -13.26
CA ARG A 217 -17.51 4.67 -13.10
C ARG A 217 -16.74 4.36 -11.82
N VAL A 218 -17.27 3.53 -10.93
CA VAL A 218 -16.62 3.20 -9.64
C VAL A 218 -16.48 1.69 -9.48
N THR A 219 -15.30 1.25 -9.11
CA THR A 219 -15.04 -0.15 -8.71
C THR A 219 -14.29 -0.14 -7.38
N ILE A 220 -14.87 -0.78 -6.37
CA ILE A 220 -14.32 -0.85 -5.01
C ILE A 220 -13.59 -2.17 -4.79
N CYS A 221 -12.41 -2.08 -4.19
CA CYS A 221 -11.67 -3.20 -3.64
C CYS A 221 -11.52 -3.01 -2.13
N GLU A 222 -12.21 -3.82 -1.34
CA GLU A 222 -12.16 -3.75 0.12
C GLU A 222 -10.81 -4.21 0.65
N VAL A 223 -10.35 -3.57 1.73
CA VAL A 223 -9.09 -3.85 2.40
C VAL A 223 -9.34 -4.09 3.88
N GLU A 224 -8.79 -5.18 4.40
CA GLU A 224 -8.81 -5.48 5.83
C GLU A 224 -7.37 -5.50 6.38
N LEU A 225 -7.16 -4.84 7.52
CA LEU A 225 -5.92 -4.91 8.30
C LEU A 225 -6.05 -5.98 9.38
N THR A 226 -5.46 -7.14 9.16
CA THR A 226 -5.46 -8.25 10.11
C THR A 226 -4.34 -8.12 11.17
N ASP A 227 -4.43 -8.89 12.25
CA ASP A 227 -3.35 -8.95 13.24
C ASP A 227 -2.05 -9.55 12.66
N ALA A 228 -2.16 -10.43 11.66
CA ALA A 228 -1.03 -10.94 10.92
C ALA A 228 -0.34 -9.83 10.10
N ASP A 229 -1.14 -8.96 9.44
CA ASP A 229 -0.61 -7.80 8.71
C ASP A 229 0.11 -6.83 9.65
N ILE A 230 -0.45 -6.56 10.83
CA ILE A 230 0.17 -5.69 11.85
C ILE A 230 1.55 -6.25 12.26
N LYS A 231 1.62 -7.53 12.61
CA LYS A 231 2.89 -8.17 12.96
C LYS A 231 3.89 -8.10 11.82
N LYS A 232 3.42 -8.30 10.59
CA LYS A 232 4.26 -8.22 9.39
C LYS A 232 4.79 -6.79 9.18
N ILE A 233 3.96 -5.77 9.33
CA ILE A 233 4.39 -4.36 9.23
C ILE A 233 5.47 -4.09 10.29
N GLU A 234 5.23 -4.45 11.55
CA GLU A 234 6.16 -4.19 12.66
C GLU A 234 7.51 -4.88 12.43
N GLY A 235 7.52 -6.17 12.10
CA GLY A 235 8.75 -6.90 11.83
C GLY A 235 9.52 -6.38 10.63
N ARG A 236 8.82 -6.03 9.54
CA ARG A 236 9.43 -5.49 8.32
C ARG A 236 9.98 -4.08 8.52
N VAL A 237 9.29 -3.24 9.27
CA VAL A 237 9.77 -1.89 9.64
C VAL A 237 11.06 -1.98 10.44
N GLU A 238 11.16 -2.89 11.41
CA GLU A 238 12.38 -3.10 12.20
C GLU A 238 13.58 -3.47 11.30
N VAL A 239 13.39 -4.45 10.41
CA VAL A 239 14.44 -4.87 9.47
C VAL A 239 14.80 -3.76 8.49
N ALA A 240 13.83 -2.96 8.02
CA ALA A 240 14.07 -1.83 7.14
C ALA A 240 14.92 -0.74 7.82
N ILE A 241 14.62 -0.44 9.09
CA ILE A 241 15.42 0.52 9.88
C ILE A 241 16.87 0.02 10.03
N LYS A 242 17.04 -1.25 10.37
CA LYS A 242 18.37 -1.86 10.52
C LYS A 242 19.16 -1.76 9.21
N TYR A 243 18.55 -2.16 8.10
CA TYR A 243 19.18 -2.11 6.78
C TYR A 243 19.54 -0.67 6.37
N ALA A 244 18.63 0.28 6.56
CA ALA A 244 18.89 1.69 6.25
C ALA A 244 20.11 2.24 7.04
N ASN A 245 20.22 1.88 8.33
CA ASN A 245 21.35 2.30 9.16
C ASN A 245 22.68 1.65 8.69
N GLU A 246 22.65 0.36 8.35
CA GLU A 246 23.83 -0.34 7.82
C GLU A 246 24.29 0.28 6.49
N TYR A 247 23.38 0.55 5.58
CA TYR A 247 23.66 1.20 4.31
C TYR A 247 24.22 2.63 4.50
N TYR A 248 23.59 3.43 5.37
CA TYR A 248 24.10 4.76 5.73
C TYR A 248 25.54 4.71 6.28
N GLN A 249 25.87 3.74 7.13
CA GLN A 249 27.23 3.56 7.64
C GLN A 249 28.21 3.14 6.54
N GLN A 250 27.80 2.31 5.59
CA GLN A 250 28.64 1.95 4.44
C GLN A 250 28.98 3.19 3.58
N LEU A 251 28.00 4.07 3.31
CA LEU A 251 28.23 5.31 2.58
C LEU A 251 29.26 6.21 3.28
N ASN A 252 29.14 6.37 4.61
CA ASN A 252 30.05 7.22 5.39
C ASN A 252 31.48 6.64 5.53
N ASN A 253 31.64 5.31 5.39
CA ASN A 253 32.93 4.64 5.50
C ASN A 253 33.58 4.31 4.16
N LYS A 254 32.96 4.68 3.05
CA LYS A 254 33.39 4.34 1.68
C LYS A 254 34.82 4.74 1.34
N ASN A 255 35.40 5.74 2.03
CA ASN A 255 36.73 6.29 1.79
C ASN A 255 37.67 6.17 3.00
N LYS A 256 37.30 5.36 3.99
CA LYS A 256 38.17 5.00 5.12
C LYS A 256 38.78 3.62 4.89
#